data_87ec0119d0f853184ed1e234073b9ab6
#
_entry.id   87ec0119d0f853184ed1e234073b9ab6
#
_cell.length_a   1.000
_cell.length_b   1.000
_cell.length_c   1.000
_cell.angle_alpha   90.00
_cell.angle_beta   90.00
_cell.angle_gamma   90.00
#
_symmetry.space_group_name_H-M   'P 1'
#
loop_
_entity.id
_entity.type
_entity.pdbx_description
1 polymer ?
#
loop_
_entity_poly.entity_id
_entity_poly.type
_entity_poly.pdbx_seq_one_letter_code
_entity_poly.pdbx_strand_id
1 'polypeptide(L)'
;MNDLERYFTENTGRLIHKWKHYFAIYDRHFSRFRDTDVHVVEIGISQGGSLQMWKQYFGPKAKIFGVDINPYCKKLEEEGIEIFIGDQENRTFLKSLTQKIPKIDILIDD
;
A
#
# COMPACT_ATOMS: atom_id res chain seq x y z
N MET A 1 -4.54 20.23 -7.21
CA MET A 1 -3.85 19.19 -6.40
C MET A 1 -4.86 18.15 -5.96
N ASN A 2 -4.63 16.87 -6.29
CA ASN A 2 -5.50 15.79 -5.84
C ASN A 2 -5.20 15.40 -4.38
N ASP A 3 -6.01 14.52 -3.81
CA ASP A 3 -5.87 14.14 -2.41
C ASP A 3 -4.57 13.38 -2.13
N LEU A 4 -4.05 12.61 -3.08
CA LEU A 4 -2.76 11.93 -2.93
C LEU A 4 -1.60 12.93 -2.87
N GLU A 5 -1.60 13.91 -3.77
CA GLU A 5 -0.58 14.96 -3.76
C GLU A 5 -0.64 15.78 -2.48
N ARG A 6 -1.86 16.07 -2.02
CA ARG A 6 -2.06 16.82 -0.78
C ARG A 6 -1.51 16.04 0.41
N TYR A 7 -1.82 14.75 0.48
CA TYR A 7 -1.29 13.91 1.56
C TYR A 7 0.24 13.92 1.55
N PHE A 8 0.85 13.71 0.38
CA PHE A 8 2.31 13.70 0.25
C PHE A 8 2.91 15.04 0.68
N THR A 9 2.34 16.14 0.21
CA THR A 9 2.86 17.49 0.49
C THR A 9 2.75 17.86 1.96
N GLU A 10 1.67 17.45 2.62
CA GLU A 10 1.40 17.76 4.03
C GLU A 10 1.90 16.70 5.00
N ASN A 11 2.50 15.61 4.50
CA ASN A 11 2.92 14.50 5.33
C ASN A 11 4.04 14.88 6.29
N THR A 12 3.79 14.66 7.58
CA THR A 12 4.79 14.83 8.66
C THR A 12 5.06 13.52 9.39
N GLY A 13 4.44 12.42 8.95
CA GLY A 13 4.61 11.10 9.53
C GLY A 13 5.70 10.28 8.86
N ARG A 14 5.38 9.01 8.56
CA ARG A 14 6.32 8.11 7.91
C ARG A 14 6.74 8.63 6.53
N LEU A 15 8.01 8.41 6.20
CA LEU A 15 8.55 8.84 4.90
C LEU A 15 7.86 8.13 3.74
N ILE A 16 7.59 8.87 2.66
CA ILE A 16 6.98 8.38 1.43
C ILE A 16 7.97 8.52 0.29
N HIS A 17 8.31 7.39 -0.35
CA HIS A 17 9.18 7.36 -1.52
C HIS A 17 8.34 7.14 -2.78
N LYS A 18 7.82 8.23 -3.36
CA LYS A 18 7.02 8.20 -4.58
C LYS A 18 7.37 9.38 -5.47
N TRP A 19 7.32 9.16 -6.77
CA TRP A 19 7.46 10.25 -7.73
C TRP A 19 6.17 11.07 -7.75
N LYS A 20 6.28 12.34 -7.46
CA LYS A 20 5.12 13.24 -7.30
C LYS A 20 4.19 13.24 -8.51
N HIS A 21 4.74 13.20 -9.72
CA HIS A 21 3.92 13.24 -10.94
C HIS A 21 3.07 11.99 -11.14
N TYR A 22 3.34 10.88 -10.45
CA TYR A 22 2.51 9.69 -10.53
C TYR A 22 1.21 9.82 -9.76
N PHE A 23 1.07 10.78 -8.86
CA PHE A 23 -0.15 10.92 -8.06
C PHE A 23 -1.39 11.22 -8.92
N ALA A 24 -1.24 11.99 -9.99
CA ALA A 24 -2.34 12.23 -10.93
C ALA A 24 -2.75 10.93 -11.64
N ILE A 25 -1.78 10.09 -11.98
CA ILE A 25 -2.02 8.79 -12.62
C ILE A 25 -2.73 7.86 -11.66
N TYR A 26 -2.27 7.78 -10.40
CA TYR A 26 -2.90 6.96 -9.39
C TYR A 26 -4.36 7.38 -9.17
N ASP A 27 -4.63 8.66 -9.00
CA ASP A 27 -5.99 9.14 -8.77
C ASP A 27 -6.91 8.80 -9.95
N ARG A 28 -6.41 8.95 -11.19
CA ARG A 28 -7.17 8.61 -12.40
C ARG A 28 -7.64 7.16 -12.38
N HIS A 29 -6.78 6.22 -11.97
CA HIS A 29 -7.09 4.79 -12.03
C HIS A 29 -7.69 4.25 -10.74
N PHE A 30 -7.44 4.89 -9.59
CA PHE A 30 -7.81 4.35 -8.28
C PHE A 30 -9.02 5.03 -7.65
N SER A 31 -9.43 6.21 -8.10
CA SER A 31 -10.50 6.97 -7.45
C SER A 31 -11.81 6.20 -7.35
N ARG A 32 -12.10 5.32 -8.32
CA ARG A 32 -13.32 4.50 -8.31
C ARG A 32 -13.38 3.50 -7.16
N PHE A 33 -12.24 3.18 -6.55
CA PHE A 33 -12.16 2.24 -5.44
C PHE A 33 -12.27 2.92 -4.08
N ARG A 34 -12.35 4.24 -4.05
CA ARG A 34 -12.46 4.96 -2.78
C ARG A 34 -13.79 4.63 -2.10
N ASP A 35 -13.74 4.54 -0.76
CA ASP A 35 -14.88 4.21 0.09
C ASP A 35 -15.47 2.82 -0.17
N THR A 36 -14.68 1.92 -0.71
CA THR A 36 -15.04 0.52 -0.94
C THR A 36 -14.18 -0.40 -0.08
N ASP A 37 -14.49 -1.70 -0.10
CA ASP A 37 -13.70 -2.74 0.56
C ASP A 37 -12.52 -3.20 -0.28
N VAL A 38 -11.90 -2.29 -1.01
CA VAL A 38 -10.77 -2.58 -1.89
C VAL A 38 -9.60 -3.21 -1.13
N HIS A 39 -8.97 -4.20 -1.75
CA HIS A 39 -7.74 -4.81 -1.24
C HIS A 39 -6.56 -4.35 -2.08
N VAL A 40 -5.63 -3.63 -1.43
CA VAL A 40 -4.46 -3.04 -2.07
C VAL A 40 -3.21 -3.73 -1.54
N VAL A 41 -2.36 -4.19 -2.45
CA VAL A 41 -1.07 -4.80 -2.09
C VAL A 41 0.05 -3.93 -2.65
N GLU A 42 0.96 -3.51 -1.80
CA GLU A 42 2.17 -2.80 -2.24
C GLU A 42 3.40 -3.62 -1.91
N ILE A 43 4.26 -3.83 -2.92
CA ILE A 43 5.52 -4.55 -2.79
C ILE A 43 6.65 -3.52 -2.74
N GLY A 44 7.54 -3.66 -1.74
CA GLY A 44 8.63 -2.70 -1.54
C GLY A 44 8.16 -1.47 -0.77
N ILE A 45 7.86 -1.64 0.51
CA ILE A 45 7.18 -0.63 1.32
C ILE A 45 8.10 0.37 2.02
N SER A 46 9.42 0.10 2.04
CA SER A 46 10.42 1.00 2.63
C SER A 46 10.06 1.43 4.06
N GLN A 47 9.75 2.71 4.28
CA GLN A 47 9.40 3.28 5.59
C GLN A 47 7.90 3.21 5.91
N GLY A 48 7.09 2.69 5.00
CA GLY A 48 5.67 2.48 5.23
C GLY A 48 4.78 3.71 5.12
N GLY A 49 5.32 4.85 4.68
CA GLY A 49 4.52 6.07 4.53
C GLY A 49 3.46 5.96 3.45
N SER A 50 3.75 5.25 2.36
CA SER A 50 2.78 5.07 1.28
C SER A 50 1.61 4.19 1.71
N LEU A 51 1.84 3.22 2.61
CA LEU A 51 0.74 2.38 3.12
C LEU A 51 -0.29 3.22 3.87
N GLN A 52 0.15 4.15 4.70
CA GLN A 52 -0.74 5.07 5.42
C GLN A 52 -1.46 6.00 4.44
N MET A 53 -0.77 6.47 3.41
CA MET A 53 -1.35 7.30 2.36
C MET A 53 -2.48 6.56 1.64
N TRP A 54 -2.25 5.29 1.25
CA TRP A 54 -3.27 4.47 0.61
C TRP A 54 -4.47 4.26 1.53
N LYS A 55 -4.23 3.99 2.81
CA LYS A 55 -5.31 3.78 3.78
C LYS A 55 -6.21 5.01 3.88
N GLN A 56 -5.62 6.19 3.97
CA GLN A 56 -6.41 7.43 4.02
C GLN A 56 -7.13 7.69 2.71
N TYR A 57 -6.46 7.48 1.58
CA TYR A 57 -7.04 7.74 0.27
C TYR A 57 -8.24 6.84 0.00
N PHE A 58 -8.10 5.52 0.21
CA PHE A 58 -9.16 4.56 -0.11
C PHE A 58 -10.27 4.51 0.94
N GLY A 59 -9.99 4.90 2.17
CA GLY A 59 -11.00 5.02 3.21
C GLY A 59 -11.04 3.85 4.21
N PRO A 60 -11.96 3.91 5.19
CA PRO A 60 -11.92 3.00 6.34
C PRO A 60 -12.25 1.54 6.03
N LYS A 61 -12.93 1.27 4.91
CA LYS A 61 -13.26 -0.10 4.51
C LYS A 61 -12.14 -0.81 3.78
N ALA A 62 -11.15 -0.05 3.28
CA ALA A 62 -10.04 -0.61 2.53
C ALA A 62 -9.11 -1.44 3.40
N LYS A 63 -8.56 -2.49 2.84
CA LYS A 63 -7.52 -3.31 3.47
C LYS A 63 -6.24 -3.15 2.69
N ILE A 64 -5.19 -2.70 3.38
CA ILE A 64 -3.90 -2.41 2.78
C ILE A 64 -2.91 -3.48 3.24
N PHE A 65 -2.22 -4.07 2.28
CA PHE A 65 -1.22 -5.11 2.53
C PHE A 65 0.12 -4.65 2.01
N GLY A 66 1.15 -4.73 2.84
CA GLY A 66 2.51 -4.44 2.45
C GLY A 66 3.34 -5.70 2.38
N VAL A 67 4.25 -5.78 1.42
CA VAL A 67 5.19 -6.90 1.27
C VAL A 67 6.60 -6.31 1.19
N ASP A 68 7.51 -6.83 2.02
CA ASP A 68 8.90 -6.41 1.98
C ASP A 68 9.79 -7.55 2.47
N ILE A 69 11.02 -7.58 1.98
CA ILE A 69 12.00 -8.58 2.41
C ILE A 69 12.64 -8.20 3.76
N ASN A 70 12.60 -6.92 4.12
CA ASN A 70 13.20 -6.43 5.35
C ASN A 70 12.31 -6.75 6.55
N PRO A 71 12.77 -7.60 7.50
CA PRO A 71 11.93 -7.98 8.64
C PRO A 71 11.55 -6.83 9.56
N TYR A 72 12.30 -5.73 9.55
CA TYR A 72 11.95 -4.56 10.35
C TYR A 72 10.65 -3.91 9.90
N CYS A 73 10.22 -4.16 8.66
CA CYS A 73 8.96 -3.61 8.16
C CYS A 73 7.74 -4.16 8.89
N LYS A 74 7.85 -5.32 9.54
CA LYS A 74 6.72 -5.92 10.28
C LYS A 74 6.17 -4.98 11.36
N LYS A 75 7.01 -4.18 11.98
CA LYS A 75 6.59 -3.20 13.00
C LYS A 75 5.76 -2.05 12.46
N LEU A 76 5.64 -1.93 11.14
CA LEU A 76 4.85 -0.88 10.49
C LEU A 76 3.37 -1.24 10.38
N GLU A 77 2.98 -2.43 10.84
CA GLU A 77 1.56 -2.82 10.89
C GLU A 77 0.77 -1.90 11.79
N GLU A 78 -0.46 -1.63 11.38
CA GLU A 78 -1.44 -0.90 12.18
C GLU A 78 -2.83 -1.30 11.73
N GLU A 79 -3.88 -0.77 12.36
CA GLU A 79 -5.25 -1.11 11.99
C GLU A 79 -5.50 -0.84 10.50
N GLY A 80 -5.95 -1.87 9.80
CA GLY A 80 -6.21 -1.80 8.36
C GLY A 80 -4.99 -1.96 7.47
N ILE A 81 -3.80 -2.12 8.06
CA ILE A 81 -2.55 -2.34 7.34
C ILE A 81 -1.87 -3.60 7.87
N GLU A 82 -1.76 -4.63 7.02
CA GLU A 82 -1.11 -5.89 7.36
C GLU A 82 0.14 -6.06 6.52
N ILE A 83 1.22 -6.54 7.13
CA ILE A 83 2.52 -6.64 6.46
C ILE A 83 3.01 -8.08 6.46
N PHE A 84 3.42 -8.53 5.28
CA PHE A 84 4.02 -9.85 5.08
C PHE A 84 5.50 -9.68 4.75
N ILE A 85 6.34 -10.39 5.49
CA ILE A 85 7.80 -10.36 5.27
C ILE A 85 8.19 -11.56 4.42
N GLY A 86 8.85 -11.29 3.30
CA GLY A 86 9.34 -12.32 2.41
C GLY A 86 9.89 -11.74 1.13
N ASP A 87 10.51 -12.64 0.34
CA ASP A 87 11.15 -12.28 -0.93
C ASP A 87 10.12 -12.42 -2.06
N GLN A 88 9.87 -11.33 -2.77
CA GLN A 88 8.93 -11.30 -3.89
C GLN A 88 9.36 -12.24 -5.04
N GLU A 89 10.63 -12.63 -5.10
CA GLU A 89 11.14 -13.57 -6.10
C GLU A 89 10.93 -15.03 -5.69
N ASN A 90 10.53 -15.28 -4.44
CA ASN A 90 10.32 -16.64 -3.92
C ASN A 90 8.89 -17.09 -4.23
N ARG A 91 8.75 -18.09 -5.11
CA ARG A 91 7.44 -18.57 -5.56
C ARG A 91 6.59 -19.17 -4.42
N THR A 92 7.23 -19.85 -3.47
CA THR A 92 6.52 -20.42 -2.32
C THR A 92 5.91 -19.32 -1.46
N PHE A 93 6.67 -18.26 -1.23
CA PHE A 93 6.19 -17.09 -0.49
C PHE A 93 5.01 -16.42 -1.22
N LEU A 94 5.14 -16.16 -2.53
CA LEU A 94 4.06 -15.56 -3.32
C LEU A 94 2.80 -16.42 -3.28
N LYS A 95 2.94 -17.74 -3.39
CA LYS A 95 1.80 -18.65 -3.30
C LYS A 95 1.12 -18.55 -1.94
N SER A 96 1.90 -18.44 -0.87
CA SER A 96 1.35 -18.28 0.48
C SER A 96 0.55 -16.99 0.62
N LEU A 97 0.97 -15.92 -0.04
CA LEU A 97 0.23 -14.65 -0.03
C LEU A 97 -1.15 -14.81 -0.65
N THR A 98 -1.26 -15.51 -1.76
CA THR A 98 -2.56 -15.69 -2.43
C THR A 98 -3.54 -16.49 -1.57
N GLN A 99 -3.04 -17.26 -0.62
CA GLN A 99 -3.86 -18.01 0.33
C GLN A 99 -4.29 -17.13 1.52
N LYS A 100 -3.48 -16.15 1.89
CA LYS A 100 -3.72 -15.28 3.05
C LYS A 100 -4.53 -14.04 2.68
N ILE A 101 -4.38 -13.54 1.45
CA ILE A 101 -5.09 -12.36 0.96
C ILE A 101 -6.24 -12.86 0.08
N PRO A 102 -7.51 -12.68 0.49
CA PRO A 102 -8.64 -13.29 -0.21
C PRO A 102 -8.86 -12.76 -1.62
N LYS A 103 -8.49 -11.50 -1.87
CA LYS A 103 -8.52 -10.90 -3.22
C LYS A 103 -7.51 -9.79 -3.31
N ILE A 104 -7.06 -9.49 -4.52
CA ILE A 104 -6.17 -8.36 -4.79
C ILE A 104 -6.83 -7.53 -5.90
N ASP A 105 -7.28 -6.33 -5.54
CA ASP A 105 -7.90 -5.42 -6.51
C ASP A 105 -6.84 -4.51 -7.15
N ILE A 106 -5.84 -4.11 -6.37
CA ILE A 106 -4.77 -3.21 -6.82
C ILE A 106 -3.44 -3.75 -6.34
N LEU A 107 -2.48 -3.86 -7.26
CA LEU A 107 -1.12 -4.26 -6.96
C LEU A 107 -0.17 -3.13 -7.35
N ILE A 108 0.61 -2.66 -6.40
CA ILE A 108 1.60 -1.61 -6.62
C ILE A 108 2.98 -2.22 -6.36
N ASP A 109 3.82 -2.21 -7.38
CA ASP A 109 5.20 -2.69 -7.28
C ASP A 109 6.11 -1.47 -7.32
N ASP A 110 6.78 -1.21 -6.23
CA ASP A 110 7.61 -0.03 -6.08
C ASP A 110 9.11 -0.35 -6.11
#